data_f30eb77c11a5c3b035a28ddb1568923a
#
_entry.id   f30eb77c11a5c3b035a28ddb1568923a
#
_cell.length_a   1.000
_cell.length_b   1.000
_cell.length_c   1.000
_cell.angle_alpha   90.00
_cell.angle_beta   90.00
_cell.angle_gamma   90.00
#
_symmetry.space_group_name_H-M   'P 1'
#
loop_
_entity.id
_entity.type
_entity.pdbx_description
1 polymer ?
#
loop_
_entity_poly.entity_id
_entity_poly.type
_entity_poly.pdbx_seq_one_letter_code
_entity_poly.pdbx_strand_id
1 'polypeptide(L)'
;MKFKNPLLVVKDMAASKAFYKEILNLRVVFDFGANVTLTGGVCLQTEESWKGFIRSEAVSYGGQDAELYFEEDDFDSFLKRLALWPEVNYVHPPKKHEWQQRVVRIYDPDFHMIEIGESMEVIARRYLSQGLSVEEVSEII
;
A
#
# COMPACT_ATOMS: atom_id res chain seq x y z
N MET A 1 2.16 -25.42 6.72
CA MET A 1 2.33 -23.98 7.07
C MET A 1 1.38 -23.17 6.21
N LYS A 2 0.81 -22.08 6.74
CA LYS A 2 -0.13 -21.23 6.03
C LYS A 2 0.18 -19.77 6.31
N PHE A 3 0.49 -18.98 5.26
CA PHE A 3 0.63 -17.53 5.39
C PHE A 3 -0.73 -16.90 5.75
N LYS A 4 -0.74 -15.97 6.68
CA LYS A 4 -1.97 -15.30 7.12
C LYS A 4 -2.02 -13.82 6.76
N ASN A 5 -1.09 -13.04 7.30
CA ASN A 5 -1.14 -11.58 7.18
C ASN A 5 0.26 -10.98 7.24
N PRO A 6 0.55 -9.91 6.49
CA PRO A 6 1.61 -8.99 6.87
C PRO A 6 1.16 -8.21 8.10
N LEU A 7 2.10 -7.88 8.99
CA LEU A 7 1.83 -7.11 10.19
C LEU A 7 2.77 -5.92 10.28
N LEU A 8 2.20 -4.74 10.44
CA LEU A 8 2.93 -3.48 10.56
C LEU A 8 2.81 -2.97 11.99
N VAL A 9 3.93 -2.58 12.57
CA VAL A 9 3.97 -1.96 13.90
C VAL A 9 3.70 -0.46 13.77
N VAL A 10 2.79 0.06 14.59
CA VAL A 10 2.36 1.45 14.54
C VAL A 10 2.48 2.12 15.91
N LYS A 11 2.91 3.38 15.91
CA LYS A 11 3.05 4.19 17.14
C LYS A 11 1.71 4.73 17.61
N ASP A 12 0.84 5.11 16.65
CA ASP A 12 -0.50 5.67 16.91
C ASP A 12 -1.52 4.91 16.08
N MET A 13 -2.26 4.01 16.73
CA MET A 13 -3.25 3.17 16.05
C MET A 13 -4.36 4.01 15.39
N ALA A 14 -4.83 5.06 16.05
CA ALA A 14 -5.89 5.92 15.51
C ALA A 14 -5.42 6.66 14.23
N ALA A 15 -4.22 7.22 14.27
CA ALA A 15 -3.63 7.89 13.11
C ALA A 15 -3.40 6.92 11.94
N SER A 16 -2.94 5.71 12.22
CA SER A 16 -2.72 4.68 11.20
C SER A 16 -4.04 4.20 10.58
N LYS A 17 -5.07 3.94 11.40
CA LYS A 17 -6.40 3.58 10.90
C LYS A 17 -6.96 4.68 9.98
N ALA A 18 -6.82 5.95 10.36
CA ALA A 18 -7.27 7.08 9.56
C ALA A 18 -6.51 7.15 8.22
N PHE A 19 -5.18 7.01 8.24
CA PHE A 19 -4.36 7.01 7.02
C PHE A 19 -4.81 5.92 6.04
N TYR A 20 -4.88 4.67 6.48
CA TYR A 20 -5.24 3.55 5.62
C TYR A 20 -6.68 3.65 5.08
N LYS A 21 -7.60 4.18 5.87
CA LYS A 21 -8.97 4.42 5.44
C LYS A 21 -9.06 5.54 4.40
N GLU A 22 -8.48 6.69 4.69
CA GLU A 22 -8.73 7.90 3.92
C GLU A 22 -7.90 7.98 2.65
N ILE A 23 -6.68 7.45 2.67
CA ILE A 23 -5.78 7.47 1.52
C ILE A 23 -5.93 6.20 0.68
N LEU A 24 -5.94 5.02 1.31
CA LEU A 24 -5.97 3.73 0.62
C LEU A 24 -7.35 3.08 0.60
N ASN A 25 -8.36 3.69 1.23
CA ASN A 25 -9.72 3.15 1.32
C ASN A 25 -9.80 1.74 1.95
N LEU A 26 -8.88 1.43 2.87
CA LEU A 26 -8.90 0.20 3.64
C LEU A 26 -9.70 0.40 4.93
N ARG A 27 -10.66 -0.48 5.18
CA ARG A 27 -11.53 -0.43 6.34
C ARG A 27 -11.14 -1.45 7.38
N VAL A 28 -11.43 -1.17 8.65
CA VAL A 28 -11.26 -2.12 9.73
C VAL A 28 -12.24 -3.30 9.56
N VAL A 29 -11.71 -4.51 9.56
CA VAL A 29 -12.47 -5.77 9.51
C VAL A 29 -12.58 -6.38 10.91
N PHE A 30 -11.46 -6.41 11.64
CA PHE A 30 -11.39 -6.85 13.03
C PHE A 30 -10.61 -5.85 13.85
N ASP A 31 -11.10 -5.52 15.04
CA ASP A 31 -10.44 -4.61 15.98
C ASP A 31 -10.37 -5.26 17.36
N PHE A 32 -9.15 -5.63 17.76
CA PHE A 32 -8.85 -6.18 19.09
C PHE A 32 -8.09 -5.18 19.96
N GLY A 33 -8.15 -3.89 19.64
CA GLY A 33 -7.46 -2.81 20.35
C GLY A 33 -6.00 -2.70 19.95
N ALA A 34 -5.14 -3.57 20.48
CA ALA A 34 -3.71 -3.59 20.18
C ALA A 34 -3.39 -4.17 18.78
N ASN A 35 -4.31 -4.95 18.20
CA ASN A 35 -4.21 -5.53 16.86
C ASN A 35 -5.46 -5.23 16.08
N VAL A 36 -5.28 -4.72 14.87
CA VAL A 36 -6.37 -4.38 13.95
C VAL A 36 -6.09 -5.02 12.60
N THR A 37 -7.11 -5.67 12.03
CA THR A 37 -7.05 -6.19 10.65
C THR A 37 -7.84 -5.28 9.72
N LEU A 38 -7.21 -4.88 8.64
CA LEU A 38 -7.82 -4.08 7.58
C LEU A 38 -8.31 -4.96 6.42
N THR A 39 -9.18 -4.42 5.59
CA THR A 39 -9.57 -5.08 4.34
C THR A 39 -8.34 -5.41 3.51
N GLY A 40 -8.31 -6.59 2.88
CA GLY A 40 -7.13 -7.10 2.16
C GLY A 40 -6.14 -7.85 3.04
N GLY A 41 -6.30 -7.82 4.37
CA GLY A 41 -5.54 -8.64 5.31
C GLY A 41 -4.30 -7.98 5.92
N VAL A 42 -4.07 -6.70 5.70
CA VAL A 42 -3.01 -5.96 6.40
C VAL A 42 -3.39 -5.83 7.87
N CYS A 43 -2.48 -6.22 8.76
CA CYS A 43 -2.65 -6.08 10.21
C CYS A 43 -1.79 -4.94 10.75
N LEU A 44 -2.36 -4.18 11.69
CA LEU A 44 -1.67 -3.14 12.44
C LEU A 44 -1.52 -3.62 13.89
N GLN A 45 -0.33 -3.47 14.46
CA GLN A 45 -0.02 -3.85 15.84
C GLN A 45 0.55 -2.64 16.57
N THR A 46 0.06 -2.37 17.79
CA THR A 46 0.64 -1.27 18.58
C THR A 46 2.10 -1.55 18.94
N GLU A 47 2.92 -0.49 18.92
CA GLU A 47 4.34 -0.56 19.29
C GLU A 47 4.53 -1.15 20.70
N GLU A 48 3.69 -0.73 21.64
CA GLU A 48 3.78 -1.20 23.04
C GLU A 48 3.64 -2.72 23.14
N SER A 49 2.60 -3.28 22.52
CA SER A 49 2.38 -4.74 22.52
C SER A 49 3.46 -5.47 21.74
N TRP A 50 3.90 -4.91 20.63
CA TRP A 50 4.95 -5.49 19.78
C TRP A 50 6.27 -5.65 20.52
N LYS A 51 6.69 -4.62 21.27
CA LYS A 51 7.90 -4.69 22.11
C LYS A 51 7.89 -5.90 23.05
N GLY A 52 6.74 -6.17 23.67
CA GLY A 52 6.57 -7.34 24.52
C GLY A 52 6.71 -8.65 23.74
N PHE A 53 6.12 -8.73 22.55
CA PHE A 53 6.16 -9.95 21.73
C PHE A 53 7.56 -10.31 21.28
N ILE A 54 8.34 -9.34 20.83
CA ILE A 54 9.71 -9.57 20.33
C ILE A 54 10.79 -9.43 21.41
N ARG A 55 10.40 -9.13 22.65
CA ARG A 55 11.31 -8.92 23.77
C ARG A 55 12.38 -7.85 23.48
N SER A 56 11.96 -6.73 22.95
CA SER A 56 12.81 -5.58 22.63
C SER A 56 12.30 -4.32 23.32
N GLU A 57 13.22 -3.45 23.72
CA GLU A 57 12.86 -2.14 24.31
C GLU A 57 12.61 -1.07 23.25
N ALA A 58 12.99 -1.34 22.00
CA ALA A 58 12.88 -0.39 20.89
C ALA A 58 12.42 -1.06 19.60
N VAL A 59 11.79 -0.27 18.73
CA VAL A 59 11.38 -0.68 17.39
C VAL A 59 12.05 0.24 16.38
N SER A 60 12.67 -0.34 15.34
CA SER A 60 13.25 0.39 14.22
C SER A 60 12.24 0.47 13.08
N TYR A 61 12.06 1.67 12.54
CA TYR A 61 11.18 1.95 11.42
C TYR A 61 11.96 2.40 10.18
N GLY A 62 11.33 2.36 9.01
CA GLY A 62 11.91 2.90 7.79
C GLY A 62 13.02 2.04 7.17
N GLY A 63 12.89 0.72 7.23
CA GLY A 63 13.89 -0.25 6.79
C GLY A 63 14.22 -0.24 5.29
N GLN A 64 13.34 0.18 4.43
CA GLN A 64 13.50 0.26 2.95
C GLN A 64 13.71 -1.09 2.23
N ASP A 65 13.51 -2.20 2.90
CA ASP A 65 13.72 -3.56 2.39
C ASP A 65 12.42 -4.36 2.22
N ALA A 66 11.28 -3.70 2.38
CA ALA A 66 9.95 -4.27 2.19
C ALA A 66 8.95 -3.18 1.81
N GLU A 67 7.89 -3.58 1.14
CA GLU A 67 6.77 -2.69 0.82
C GLU A 67 5.44 -3.46 0.81
N LEU A 68 4.36 -2.73 0.96
CA LEU A 68 3.02 -3.19 0.62
C LEU A 68 2.70 -2.73 -0.80
N TYR A 69 2.33 -3.66 -1.66
CA TYR A 69 1.93 -3.36 -3.03
C TYR A 69 0.42 -3.39 -3.20
N PHE A 70 -0.11 -2.33 -3.80
CA PHE A 70 -1.53 -2.18 -4.14
C PHE A 70 -1.68 -1.84 -5.62
N GLU A 71 -2.74 -2.32 -6.24
CA GLU A 71 -3.15 -1.87 -7.57
C GLU A 71 -4.42 -1.03 -7.48
N GLU A 72 -4.48 0.03 -8.29
CA GLU A 72 -5.59 0.97 -8.36
C GLU A 72 -6.13 1.02 -9.80
N ASP A 73 -7.42 0.75 -9.95
CA ASP A 73 -8.08 0.76 -11.26
C ASP A 73 -8.22 2.18 -11.83
N ASP A 74 -8.50 3.16 -10.98
CA ASP A 74 -8.56 4.56 -11.34
C ASP A 74 -7.39 5.34 -10.73
N PHE A 75 -6.21 5.13 -11.29
CA PHE A 75 -4.97 5.71 -10.81
C PHE A 75 -4.96 7.25 -10.85
N ASP A 76 -5.62 7.86 -11.84
CA ASP A 76 -5.69 9.32 -11.94
C ASP A 76 -6.54 9.92 -10.81
N SER A 77 -7.67 9.31 -10.49
CA SER A 77 -8.49 9.72 -9.34
C SER A 77 -7.76 9.50 -8.01
N PHE A 78 -7.00 8.43 -7.90
CA PHE A 78 -6.15 8.19 -6.73
C PHE A 78 -5.11 9.30 -6.55
N LEU A 79 -4.40 9.67 -7.61
CA LEU A 79 -3.40 10.75 -7.54
C LEU A 79 -4.02 12.09 -7.15
N LYS A 80 -5.21 12.40 -7.64
CA LYS A 80 -5.96 13.62 -7.24
C LYS A 80 -6.33 13.58 -5.76
N ARG A 81 -6.79 12.45 -5.27
CA ARG A 81 -7.11 12.25 -3.84
C ARG A 81 -5.87 12.37 -2.97
N LEU A 82 -4.76 11.75 -3.39
CA LEU A 82 -3.50 11.81 -2.67
C LEU A 82 -2.96 13.24 -2.56
N ALA A 83 -3.13 14.05 -3.60
CA ALA A 83 -2.71 15.45 -3.61
C ALA A 83 -3.43 16.32 -2.58
N LEU A 84 -4.59 15.90 -2.05
CA LEU A 84 -5.31 16.57 -0.97
C LEU A 84 -4.68 16.39 0.42
N TRP A 85 -3.65 15.54 0.51
CA TRP A 85 -2.98 15.17 1.76
C TRP A 85 -1.50 15.59 1.71
N PRO A 86 -1.19 16.90 1.92
CA PRO A 86 0.18 17.41 1.80
C PRO A 86 1.15 16.86 2.85
N GLU A 87 0.62 16.29 3.95
CA GLU A 87 1.40 15.66 5.01
C GLU A 87 1.97 14.29 4.64
N VAL A 88 1.49 13.67 3.57
CA VAL A 88 1.99 12.37 3.11
C VAL A 88 3.40 12.52 2.55
N ASN A 89 4.32 11.70 3.04
CA ASN A 89 5.68 11.65 2.54
C ASN A 89 5.78 10.71 1.33
N TYR A 90 6.36 11.19 0.24
CA TYR A 90 6.63 10.40 -0.95
C TYR A 90 8.03 9.78 -0.89
N VAL A 91 8.15 8.53 -1.31
CA VAL A 91 9.45 7.93 -1.63
C VAL A 91 9.96 8.50 -2.95
N HIS A 92 9.07 8.59 -3.94
CA HIS A 92 9.30 9.22 -5.24
C HIS A 92 7.96 9.68 -5.83
N PRO A 93 7.96 10.68 -6.73
CA PRO A 93 6.75 11.09 -7.43
C PRO A 93 6.26 10.00 -8.38
N PRO A 94 5.01 10.10 -8.89
CA PRO A 94 4.52 9.16 -9.89
C PRO A 94 5.47 9.03 -11.07
N LYS A 95 5.73 7.79 -11.49
CA LYS A 95 6.55 7.48 -12.66
C LYS A 95 5.95 6.33 -13.45
N LYS A 96 6.29 6.26 -14.74
CA LYS A 96 5.90 5.17 -15.62
C LYS A 96 7.08 4.24 -15.85
N HIS A 97 6.85 2.95 -15.68
CA HIS A 97 7.81 1.91 -15.98
C HIS A 97 7.77 1.47 -17.46
N GLU A 98 8.79 0.74 -17.90
CA GLU A 98 8.88 0.21 -19.27
C GLU A 98 7.72 -0.73 -19.62
N TRP A 99 7.21 -1.48 -18.64
CA TRP A 99 6.01 -2.32 -18.79
C TRP A 99 4.69 -1.54 -18.72
N GLN A 100 4.75 -0.23 -19.00
CA GLN A 100 3.61 0.67 -19.14
C GLN A 100 2.85 1.02 -17.86
N GLN A 101 3.19 0.46 -16.73
CA GLN A 101 2.57 0.74 -15.44
C GLN A 101 3.05 2.06 -14.87
N ARG A 102 2.13 2.91 -14.47
CA ARG A 102 2.43 4.08 -13.62
C ARG A 102 2.39 3.65 -12.17
N VAL A 103 3.36 4.10 -11.38
CA VAL A 103 3.44 3.80 -9.95
C VAL A 103 3.80 5.05 -9.15
N VAL A 104 3.39 5.07 -7.90
CA VAL A 104 3.86 6.01 -6.88
C VAL A 104 4.18 5.23 -5.61
N ARG A 105 5.24 5.62 -4.92
CA ARG A 105 5.55 5.08 -3.59
C ARG A 105 5.45 6.18 -2.55
N ILE A 106 4.78 5.86 -1.46
CA ILE A 106 4.58 6.74 -0.32
C ILE A 106 4.95 6.02 0.97
N TYR A 107 5.05 6.78 2.05
CA TYR A 107 5.18 6.24 3.40
C TYR A 107 3.87 6.38 4.16
N ASP A 108 3.58 5.40 5.01
CA ASP A 108 2.57 5.55 6.04
C ASP A 108 3.10 6.43 7.21
N PRO A 109 2.30 6.73 8.26
CA PRO A 109 2.76 7.57 9.37
C PRO A 109 4.01 7.07 10.11
N ASP A 110 4.32 5.78 10.03
CA ASP A 110 5.47 5.16 10.68
C ASP A 110 6.58 4.75 9.69
N PHE A 111 6.55 5.31 8.48
CA PHE A 111 7.53 5.06 7.41
C PHE A 111 7.57 3.63 6.90
N HIS A 112 6.45 2.93 6.91
CA HIS A 112 6.30 1.73 6.10
C HIS A 112 6.09 2.15 4.65
N MET A 113 6.82 1.50 3.75
CA MET A 113 6.75 1.82 2.32
C MET A 113 5.55 1.18 1.67
N ILE A 114 4.85 1.94 0.85
CA ILE A 114 3.66 1.52 0.14
C ILE A 114 3.81 1.89 -1.33
N GLU A 115 3.72 0.89 -2.20
CA GLU A 115 3.59 1.10 -3.64
C GLU A 115 2.13 1.03 -4.06
N ILE A 116 1.69 2.03 -4.79
CA ILE A 116 0.41 2.01 -5.50
C ILE A 116 0.72 2.04 -6.99
N GLY A 117 0.37 0.98 -7.69
CA GLY A 117 0.49 0.85 -9.13
C GLY A 117 -0.85 0.97 -9.83
N GLU A 118 -0.82 1.47 -11.05
CA GLU A 118 -1.96 1.34 -11.97
C GLU A 118 -2.25 -0.14 -12.19
N SER A 119 -3.54 -0.55 -12.13
CA SER A 119 -3.92 -1.94 -12.31
C SER A 119 -3.41 -2.50 -13.63
N MET A 120 -2.67 -3.61 -13.57
CA MET A 120 -2.17 -4.29 -14.77
C MET A 120 -3.31 -4.79 -15.65
N GLU A 121 -4.42 -5.19 -15.04
CA GLU A 121 -5.63 -5.58 -15.77
C GLU A 121 -6.22 -4.41 -16.58
N VAL A 122 -6.28 -3.23 -15.99
CA VAL A 122 -6.75 -2.00 -16.66
C VAL A 122 -5.84 -1.65 -17.84
N ILE A 123 -4.53 -1.76 -17.65
CA ILE A 123 -3.54 -1.52 -18.72
C ILE A 123 -3.75 -2.52 -19.86
N ALA A 124 -3.84 -3.81 -19.55
CA ALA A 124 -4.06 -4.84 -20.56
C ALA A 124 -5.36 -4.61 -21.34
N ARG A 125 -6.46 -4.33 -20.66
CA ARG A 125 -7.75 -4.00 -21.29
C ARG A 125 -7.66 -2.78 -22.20
N ARG A 126 -6.88 -1.76 -21.82
CA ARG A 126 -6.68 -0.56 -22.64
C ARG A 126 -6.05 -0.91 -23.98
N TYR A 127 -4.99 -1.73 -24.00
CA TYR A 127 -4.33 -2.16 -25.22
C TYR A 127 -5.20 -3.08 -26.08
N LEU A 128 -5.89 -4.03 -25.44
CA LEU A 128 -6.84 -4.89 -26.15
C LEU A 128 -7.96 -4.08 -26.83
N SER A 129 -8.48 -3.04 -26.17
CA SER A 129 -9.50 -2.17 -26.75
C SER A 129 -9.00 -1.31 -27.92
N GLN A 130 -7.69 -1.13 -28.03
CA GLN A 130 -7.02 -0.47 -29.15
C GLN A 130 -6.77 -1.42 -30.34
N GLY A 131 -7.16 -2.69 -30.22
CA GLY A 131 -7.07 -3.68 -31.27
C GLY A 131 -5.81 -4.56 -31.26
N LEU A 132 -4.97 -4.46 -30.19
CA LEU A 132 -3.82 -5.34 -30.05
C LEU A 132 -4.27 -6.75 -29.68
N SER A 133 -3.52 -7.76 -30.12
CA SER A 133 -3.73 -9.15 -29.70
C SER A 133 -3.22 -9.39 -28.26
N VAL A 134 -3.62 -10.50 -27.68
CA VAL A 134 -3.12 -10.91 -26.34
C VAL A 134 -1.60 -11.08 -26.35
N GLU A 135 -1.06 -11.66 -27.42
CA GLU A 135 0.38 -11.85 -27.61
C GLU A 135 1.10 -10.50 -27.66
N GLU A 136 0.62 -9.54 -28.46
CA GLU A 136 1.19 -8.20 -28.54
C GLU A 136 1.13 -7.48 -27.21
N VAL A 137 0.02 -7.60 -26.47
CA VAL A 137 -0.09 -7.00 -25.12
C VAL A 137 0.93 -7.63 -24.17
N SER A 138 1.11 -8.95 -24.18
CA SER A 138 2.05 -9.65 -23.30
C SER A 138 3.52 -9.29 -23.56
N GLU A 139 3.85 -8.74 -24.73
CA GLU A 139 5.18 -8.24 -25.03
C GLU A 139 5.42 -6.81 -24.55
N ILE A 140 4.33 -6.07 -24.27
CA ILE A 140 4.37 -4.66 -23.86
C ILE A 140 4.38 -4.50 -22.34
N ILE A 141 3.65 -5.38 -21.63
CA ILE A 141 3.44 -5.27 -20.19
C ILE A 141 4.11 -6.36 -19.37
#